data_10c652544d416543ae884c4b413f38bc
#
_entry.id   10c652544d416543ae884c4b413f38bc
#
_cell.length_a   1.000
_cell.length_b   1.000
_cell.length_c   1.000
_cell.angle_alpha   90.00
_cell.angle_beta   90.00
_cell.angle_gamma   90.00
#
_symmetry.space_group_name_H-M   'P 1'
#
loop_
_entity.id
_entity.type
_entity.pdbx_description
1 polymer ?
#
loop_
_entity_poly.entity_id
_entity_poly.type
_entity_poly.pdbx_seq_one_letter_code
_entity_poly.pdbx_strand_id
1 'polypeptide(L)'
;MRFATRTSFLIPLVIAALAQSLNAQSPAPKTGTYYPPSGNWQRKAPADLGFDPAKLQEAVDFAIAHPNPWDFDKDQVRTFGEVRGNLPKQRAATNGVILRHGYIVATFGDTKTNDPVYSVAKSFLSTVGSLAVERGLIKDINEPVANYIHDGGYDSPHNSKITWKNHFQQESEWEGAMWGKNANFVGVEQFGNGKREPRAINEPGAFYEYNDVRINRFALSLARVFGKPLPEILKENIMDPIGASPAWKWQGYGPQSTVTINGKPVESVSGGTRWGGGLWINSEDLARFGLLILNHGNWEGKQLVSAQWLQAATTPSAHGPDYGYLWWLNTKRKEWPSGPASSFGAVGNGGNIIWIDPDHDIVLIWHWHDNRSIDGMIQRLMAAVTGA
;
A
#
# COMPACT_ATOMS: atom_id res chain seq x y z
N MET A 1 12.25 38.89 75.29
CA MET A 1 12.08 38.95 73.87
C MET A 1 12.01 37.50 73.32
N ARG A 2 10.84 37.04 72.99
CA ARG A 2 10.63 35.67 72.45
C ARG A 2 10.40 35.78 70.90
N PHE A 3 11.30 35.21 70.16
CA PHE A 3 11.12 35.10 68.66
C PHE A 3 10.33 33.85 68.39
N ALA A 4 9.18 34.03 67.69
CA ALA A 4 8.34 32.94 67.15
C ALA A 4 8.80 32.61 65.77
N THR A 5 9.28 31.38 65.53
CA THR A 5 9.59 30.83 64.27
C THR A 5 8.30 30.27 63.61
N ARG A 6 7.90 30.86 62.47
CA ARG A 6 6.81 30.32 61.60
C ARG A 6 7.37 29.28 60.65
N THR A 7 6.94 28.06 60.81
CA THR A 7 7.22 26.97 59.90
C THR A 7 6.17 26.94 58.83
N SER A 8 6.56 27.24 57.57
CA SER A 8 5.67 27.14 56.41
C SER A 8 5.71 25.71 55.86
N PHE A 9 4.58 25.02 55.89
CA PHE A 9 4.38 23.74 55.22
C PHE A 9 4.06 24.00 53.76
N LEU A 10 4.97 23.59 52.86
CA LEU A 10 4.71 23.48 51.42
C LEU A 10 4.03 22.13 51.15
N ILE A 11 2.77 22.16 50.70
CA ILE A 11 2.03 21.00 50.20
C ILE A 11 2.43 20.84 48.74
N PRO A 12 2.99 19.70 48.31
CA PRO A 12 3.22 19.47 46.88
C PRO A 12 1.88 19.17 46.17
N LEU A 13 1.53 20.02 45.22
CA LEU A 13 0.40 19.82 44.32
C LEU A 13 0.79 18.70 43.34
N VAL A 14 0.28 17.48 43.52
CA VAL A 14 0.41 16.40 42.58
C VAL A 14 -0.61 16.64 41.47
N ILE A 15 -0.13 17.15 40.35
CA ILE A 15 -0.94 17.22 39.11
C ILE A 15 -0.97 15.82 38.53
N ALA A 16 -2.05 15.10 38.76
CA ALA A 16 -2.39 13.87 38.04
C ALA A 16 -2.79 14.24 36.60
N ALA A 17 -1.86 14.09 35.66
CA ALA A 17 -2.19 14.13 34.23
C ALA A 17 -3.05 12.92 33.92
N LEU A 18 -4.37 13.11 33.82
CA LEU A 18 -5.29 12.14 33.19
C LEU A 18 -4.94 12.03 31.72
N ALA A 19 -4.22 10.98 31.37
CA ALA A 19 -4.12 10.51 30.00
C ALA A 19 -5.53 10.02 29.58
N GLN A 20 -6.29 10.90 28.96
CA GLN A 20 -7.48 10.51 28.22
C GLN A 20 -7.02 9.73 27.00
N SER A 21 -7.02 8.40 27.09
CA SER A 21 -7.02 7.53 25.93
C SER A 21 -8.27 7.85 25.11
N LEU A 22 -8.09 8.60 24.02
CA LEU A 22 -9.09 8.73 22.99
C LEU A 22 -9.30 7.33 22.39
N ASN A 23 -10.22 6.57 22.97
CA ASN A 23 -10.84 5.43 22.30
C ASN A 23 -11.64 5.98 21.13
N ALA A 24 -10.98 6.27 20.00
CA ALA A 24 -11.67 6.42 18.75
C ALA A 24 -12.29 5.04 18.45
N GLN A 25 -13.59 4.91 18.65
CA GLN A 25 -14.33 3.72 18.25
C GLN A 25 -14.06 3.48 16.77
N SER A 26 -13.61 2.26 16.44
CA SER A 26 -13.52 1.83 15.06
C SER A 26 -14.84 2.12 14.36
N PRO A 27 -14.83 2.71 13.14
CA PRO A 27 -16.07 2.91 12.40
C PRO A 27 -16.83 1.59 12.31
N ALA A 28 -18.12 1.64 12.59
CA ALA A 28 -18.98 0.44 12.50
C ALA A 28 -18.92 -0.11 11.06
N PRO A 29 -18.96 -1.44 10.88
CA PRO A 29 -19.06 -2.02 9.55
C PRO A 29 -20.24 -1.41 8.81
N LYS A 30 -20.03 -1.06 7.52
CA LYS A 30 -21.13 -0.55 6.70
C LYS A 30 -22.23 -1.61 6.61
N THR A 31 -23.45 -1.27 7.00
CA THR A 31 -24.59 -2.17 6.92
C THR A 31 -24.94 -2.44 5.46
N GLY A 32 -25.07 -3.74 5.10
CA GLY A 32 -25.48 -4.14 3.75
C GLY A 32 -24.35 -4.45 2.79
N THR A 33 -23.08 -4.36 3.19
CA THR A 33 -21.95 -4.79 2.35
C THR A 33 -22.00 -6.31 2.14
N TYR A 34 -21.93 -6.74 0.88
CA TYR A 34 -21.76 -8.14 0.51
C TYR A 34 -20.28 -8.51 0.50
N TYR A 35 -19.96 -9.61 1.16
CA TYR A 35 -18.63 -10.23 1.16
C TYR A 35 -18.66 -11.52 0.34
N PRO A 36 -17.90 -11.61 -0.75
CA PRO A 36 -17.96 -12.77 -1.61
C PRO A 36 -17.26 -13.98 -0.97
N PRO A 37 -17.91 -15.17 -0.92
CA PRO A 37 -17.22 -16.41 -0.55
C PRO A 37 -16.11 -16.76 -1.54
N SER A 38 -15.17 -17.60 -1.12
CA SER A 38 -14.08 -18.05 -1.99
C SER A 38 -14.63 -18.72 -3.26
N GLY A 39 -14.07 -18.34 -4.41
CA GLY A 39 -14.43 -18.92 -5.71
C GLY A 39 -15.83 -18.56 -6.26
N ASN A 40 -16.64 -17.81 -5.50
CA ASN A 40 -17.98 -17.41 -5.94
C ASN A 40 -18.25 -15.94 -5.62
N TRP A 41 -18.29 -15.09 -6.64
CA TRP A 41 -18.56 -13.67 -6.49
C TRP A 41 -19.85 -13.29 -7.20
N GLN A 42 -20.85 -12.84 -6.44
CA GLN A 42 -22.13 -12.43 -7.00
C GLN A 42 -22.00 -11.14 -7.80
N ARG A 43 -22.74 -11.08 -8.89
CA ARG A 43 -22.94 -9.90 -9.72
C ARG A 43 -24.33 -9.35 -9.49
N LYS A 44 -24.47 -8.04 -9.57
CA LYS A 44 -25.78 -7.36 -9.60
C LYS A 44 -25.84 -6.43 -10.81
N ALA A 45 -27.06 -6.20 -11.27
CA ALA A 45 -27.26 -5.22 -12.34
C ALA A 45 -26.87 -3.81 -11.83
N PRO A 46 -26.17 -3.00 -12.64
CA PRO A 46 -25.73 -1.66 -12.25
C PRO A 46 -26.88 -0.80 -11.70
N ALA A 47 -28.07 -0.87 -12.29
CA ALA A 47 -29.23 -0.09 -11.85
C ALA A 47 -29.68 -0.44 -10.40
N ASP A 48 -29.54 -1.73 -10.00
CA ASP A 48 -29.90 -2.18 -8.64
C ASP A 48 -28.97 -1.63 -7.56
N LEU A 49 -27.80 -1.14 -7.98
CA LEU A 49 -26.78 -0.60 -7.10
C LEU A 49 -26.50 0.90 -7.36
N GLY A 50 -27.47 1.61 -7.95
CA GLY A 50 -27.40 3.06 -8.12
C GLY A 50 -26.37 3.52 -9.16
N PHE A 51 -26.21 2.76 -10.24
CA PHE A 51 -25.53 3.20 -11.44
C PHE A 51 -26.50 3.33 -12.61
N ASP A 52 -26.29 4.35 -13.44
CA ASP A 52 -26.82 4.39 -14.79
C ASP A 52 -26.09 3.34 -15.65
N PRO A 53 -26.79 2.30 -16.17
CA PRO A 53 -26.11 1.22 -16.91
C PRO A 53 -25.42 1.69 -18.20
N ALA A 54 -25.99 2.68 -18.90
CA ALA A 54 -25.41 3.18 -20.14
C ALA A 54 -24.12 3.94 -19.89
N LYS A 55 -24.11 4.82 -18.88
CA LYS A 55 -22.90 5.57 -18.49
C LYS A 55 -21.84 4.67 -17.90
N LEU A 56 -22.22 3.64 -17.14
CA LEU A 56 -21.24 2.65 -16.65
C LEU A 56 -20.62 1.87 -17.82
N GLN A 57 -21.42 1.54 -18.85
CA GLN A 57 -20.88 0.91 -20.06
C GLN A 57 -19.91 1.85 -20.79
N GLU A 58 -20.20 3.16 -20.89
CA GLU A 58 -19.26 4.14 -21.43
C GLU A 58 -17.92 4.17 -20.65
N ALA A 59 -17.95 4.01 -19.33
CA ALA A 59 -16.73 3.91 -18.52
C ALA A 59 -15.94 2.62 -18.83
N VAL A 60 -16.63 1.50 -18.99
CA VAL A 60 -16.02 0.21 -19.40
C VAL A 60 -15.41 0.29 -20.79
N ASP A 61 -16.14 0.84 -21.77
CA ASP A 61 -15.67 1.00 -23.14
C ASP A 61 -14.45 1.92 -23.20
N PHE A 62 -14.46 2.99 -22.40
CA PHE A 62 -13.31 3.87 -22.24
C PHE A 62 -12.10 3.13 -21.68
N ALA A 63 -12.28 2.28 -20.67
CA ALA A 63 -11.20 1.49 -20.09
C ALA A 63 -10.58 0.54 -21.11
N ILE A 64 -11.40 -0.14 -21.92
CA ILE A 64 -10.94 -1.06 -22.97
C ILE A 64 -10.17 -0.31 -24.07
N ALA A 65 -10.59 0.92 -24.39
CA ALA A 65 -9.98 1.74 -25.44
C ALA A 65 -8.64 2.40 -25.03
N HIS A 66 -8.26 2.35 -23.74
CA HIS A 66 -7.06 3.02 -23.23
C HIS A 66 -6.07 2.05 -22.57
N PRO A 67 -5.59 1.02 -23.28
CA PRO A 67 -4.61 0.09 -22.73
C PRO A 67 -3.23 0.73 -22.65
N ASN A 68 -2.43 0.30 -21.69
CA ASN A 68 -1.00 0.58 -21.67
C ASN A 68 -0.28 -0.40 -22.64
N PRO A 69 0.58 0.08 -23.52
CA PRO A 69 1.33 -0.77 -24.46
C PRO A 69 2.55 -1.44 -23.81
N TRP A 70 2.68 -1.47 -22.47
CA TRP A 70 3.86 -1.99 -21.77
C TRP A 70 4.28 -3.38 -22.25
N ASP A 71 5.56 -3.48 -22.61
CA ASP A 71 6.23 -4.71 -23.06
C ASP A 71 7.38 -5.03 -22.10
N PHE A 72 7.38 -6.23 -21.50
CA PHE A 72 8.40 -6.59 -20.53
C PHE A 72 9.80 -6.65 -21.13
N ASP A 73 9.95 -7.13 -22.36
CA ASP A 73 11.26 -7.28 -22.99
C ASP A 73 11.86 -5.94 -23.38
N LYS A 74 11.03 -4.97 -23.78
CA LYS A 74 11.48 -3.66 -24.27
C LYS A 74 11.43 -2.58 -23.20
N ASP A 75 10.28 -2.43 -22.54
CA ASP A 75 10.02 -1.29 -21.67
C ASP A 75 10.62 -1.46 -20.29
N GLN A 76 10.70 -2.69 -19.77
CA GLN A 76 11.24 -2.97 -18.45
C GLN A 76 12.71 -2.54 -18.35
N VAL A 77 13.54 -3.05 -19.26
CA VAL A 77 14.98 -2.73 -19.26
C VAL A 77 15.23 -1.27 -19.60
N ARG A 78 14.50 -0.73 -20.57
CA ARG A 78 14.61 0.68 -20.95
C ARG A 78 14.27 1.62 -19.80
N THR A 79 13.24 1.28 -19.00
CA THR A 79 12.73 2.16 -17.94
C THR A 79 13.50 1.98 -16.62
N PHE A 80 13.86 0.76 -16.28
CA PHE A 80 14.38 0.42 -14.95
C PHE A 80 15.78 -0.20 -14.94
N GLY A 81 16.37 -0.45 -16.11
CA GLY A 81 17.66 -1.10 -16.24
C GLY A 81 17.57 -2.62 -16.05
N GLU A 82 18.66 -3.22 -15.63
CA GLU A 82 18.84 -4.66 -15.55
C GLU A 82 17.75 -5.36 -14.72
N VAL A 83 17.14 -6.39 -15.31
CA VAL A 83 16.20 -7.30 -14.60
C VAL A 83 16.98 -8.26 -13.72
N ARG A 84 16.54 -8.43 -12.47
CA ARG A 84 17.17 -9.29 -11.46
C ARG A 84 16.28 -10.42 -11.00
N GLY A 85 14.97 -10.19 -10.93
CA GLY A 85 13.97 -11.20 -10.57
C GLY A 85 13.19 -11.68 -11.77
N ASN A 86 12.28 -12.62 -11.55
CA ASN A 86 11.43 -13.16 -12.58
C ASN A 86 10.47 -12.11 -13.14
N LEU A 87 10.19 -12.20 -14.44
CA LEU A 87 9.11 -11.52 -15.13
C LEU A 87 8.29 -12.54 -15.92
N PRO A 88 7.00 -12.33 -16.14
CA PRO A 88 6.23 -13.19 -17.04
C PRO A 88 6.66 -12.92 -18.49
N LYS A 89 6.55 -13.93 -19.34
CA LYS A 89 6.79 -13.77 -20.79
C LYS A 89 5.72 -12.95 -21.47
N GLN A 90 4.51 -13.01 -20.94
CA GLN A 90 3.33 -12.32 -21.47
C GLN A 90 2.50 -11.80 -20.30
N ARG A 91 1.67 -10.81 -20.55
CA ARG A 91 0.68 -10.26 -19.65
C ARG A 91 -0.72 -10.35 -20.27
N ALA A 92 -1.74 -10.25 -19.45
CA ALA A 92 -3.09 -10.04 -19.94
C ALA A 92 -3.20 -8.70 -20.71
N ALA A 93 -4.20 -8.59 -21.55
CA ALA A 93 -4.66 -7.30 -22.04
C ALA A 93 -5.20 -6.45 -20.88
N THR A 94 -5.51 -5.17 -21.14
CA THR A 94 -6.19 -4.33 -20.14
C THR A 94 -7.43 -5.04 -19.62
N ASN A 95 -7.59 -5.06 -18.29
CA ASN A 95 -8.70 -5.75 -17.65
C ASN A 95 -9.01 -5.11 -16.30
N GLY A 96 -10.21 -5.37 -15.77
CA GLY A 96 -10.57 -4.79 -14.48
C GLY A 96 -11.91 -5.24 -13.95
N VAL A 97 -12.15 -4.81 -12.70
CA VAL A 97 -13.34 -5.10 -11.92
C VAL A 97 -13.84 -3.80 -11.29
N ILE A 98 -15.13 -3.57 -11.35
CA ILE A 98 -15.79 -2.48 -10.63
C ILE A 98 -16.74 -3.10 -9.61
N LEU A 99 -16.54 -2.71 -8.35
CA LEU A 99 -17.40 -3.12 -7.23
C LEU A 99 -18.24 -1.96 -6.75
N ARG A 100 -19.45 -2.27 -6.29
CA ARG A 100 -20.25 -1.42 -5.40
C ARG A 100 -20.96 -2.26 -4.36
N HIS A 101 -20.90 -1.83 -3.09
CA HIS A 101 -21.44 -2.55 -1.94
C HIS A 101 -20.98 -4.01 -1.84
N GLY A 102 -19.76 -4.29 -2.32
CA GLY A 102 -19.15 -5.61 -2.37
C GLY A 102 -19.56 -6.48 -3.59
N TYR A 103 -20.56 -6.11 -4.37
CA TYR A 103 -20.96 -6.83 -5.58
C TYR A 103 -20.15 -6.38 -6.80
N ILE A 104 -19.90 -7.30 -7.72
CA ILE A 104 -19.38 -6.94 -9.05
C ILE A 104 -20.51 -6.30 -9.85
N VAL A 105 -20.33 -5.07 -10.30
CA VAL A 105 -21.25 -4.35 -11.19
C VAL A 105 -20.79 -4.38 -12.65
N ALA A 106 -19.47 -4.42 -12.87
CA ALA A 106 -18.90 -4.57 -14.20
C ALA A 106 -17.54 -5.27 -14.17
N THR A 107 -17.18 -5.92 -15.24
CA THR A 107 -15.83 -6.45 -15.52
C THR A 107 -15.50 -6.27 -16.97
N PHE A 108 -14.21 -6.19 -17.30
CA PHE A 108 -13.72 -6.16 -18.67
C PHE A 108 -12.39 -6.89 -18.76
N GLY A 109 -12.10 -7.47 -19.92
CA GLY A 109 -10.90 -8.27 -20.15
C GLY A 109 -10.82 -9.55 -19.32
N ASP A 110 -9.62 -10.14 -19.23
CA ASP A 110 -9.36 -11.34 -18.42
C ASP A 110 -9.01 -10.94 -16.99
N THR A 111 -9.96 -11.10 -16.08
CA THR A 111 -9.83 -10.75 -14.65
C THR A 111 -9.11 -11.81 -13.81
N LYS A 112 -8.73 -12.96 -14.41
CA LYS A 112 -8.18 -14.12 -13.68
C LYS A 112 -6.69 -14.37 -13.93
N THR A 113 -6.10 -13.73 -14.92
CA THR A 113 -4.65 -13.82 -15.14
C THR A 113 -3.90 -13.07 -14.03
N ASN A 114 -2.89 -13.75 -13.46
CA ASN A 114 -1.99 -13.13 -12.48
C ASN A 114 -0.90 -12.36 -13.19
N ASP A 115 -0.94 -11.05 -13.05
CA ASP A 115 0.04 -10.12 -13.60
C ASP A 115 0.84 -9.41 -12.51
N PRO A 116 2.07 -8.96 -12.78
CA PRO A 116 2.81 -8.09 -11.91
C PRO A 116 2.09 -6.75 -11.72
N VAL A 117 1.83 -6.38 -10.47
CA VAL A 117 1.12 -5.13 -10.15
C VAL A 117 2.05 -3.99 -9.75
N TYR A 118 3.37 -4.21 -9.89
CA TYR A 118 4.38 -3.22 -9.57
C TYR A 118 4.20 -2.64 -8.16
N SER A 119 4.13 -1.31 -8.07
CA SER A 119 4.10 -0.62 -6.77
C SER A 119 2.79 -0.73 -6.00
N VAL A 120 1.73 -1.32 -6.56
CA VAL A 120 0.56 -1.75 -5.78
C VAL A 120 0.98 -2.64 -4.60
N ALA A 121 2.07 -3.43 -4.77
CA ALA A 121 2.65 -4.25 -3.70
C ALA A 121 3.02 -3.46 -2.42
N LYS A 122 3.27 -2.15 -2.53
CA LYS A 122 3.60 -1.32 -1.36
C LYS A 122 2.43 -1.18 -0.39
N SER A 123 1.20 -1.10 -0.91
CA SER A 123 0.01 -1.04 -0.04
C SER A 123 -0.26 -2.37 0.67
N PHE A 124 0.11 -3.50 0.05
CA PHE A 124 0.16 -4.80 0.74
C PHE A 124 1.25 -4.82 1.83
N LEU A 125 2.41 -4.20 1.56
CA LEU A 125 3.47 -4.07 2.57
C LEU A 125 3.02 -3.24 3.77
N SER A 126 2.27 -2.15 3.55
CA SER A 126 1.61 -1.37 4.60
C SER A 126 0.70 -2.25 5.47
N THR A 127 -0.13 -3.07 4.81
CA THR A 127 -1.04 -3.98 5.49
C THR A 127 -0.30 -5.04 6.31
N VAL A 128 0.76 -5.63 5.77
CA VAL A 128 1.60 -6.57 6.54
C VAL A 128 2.28 -5.86 7.72
N GLY A 129 2.72 -4.61 7.50
CA GLY A 129 3.30 -3.79 8.58
C GLY A 129 2.31 -3.52 9.72
N SER A 130 1.01 -3.32 9.43
CA SER A 130 -0.01 -3.17 10.48
C SER A 130 -0.09 -4.40 11.37
N LEU A 131 0.01 -5.59 10.80
CA LEU A 131 -0.01 -6.84 11.56
C LEU A 131 1.18 -6.96 12.54
N ALA A 132 2.34 -6.39 12.18
CA ALA A 132 3.49 -6.34 13.10
C ALA A 132 3.22 -5.43 14.30
N VAL A 133 2.56 -4.30 14.08
CA VAL A 133 2.16 -3.37 15.15
C VAL A 133 1.06 -3.97 16.02
N GLU A 134 0.01 -4.51 15.42
CA GLU A 134 -1.13 -5.12 16.12
C GLU A 134 -0.71 -6.31 17.00
N ARG A 135 0.34 -7.03 16.62
CA ARG A 135 0.90 -8.15 17.38
C ARG A 135 1.95 -7.72 18.42
N GLY A 136 2.22 -6.42 18.54
CA GLY A 136 3.25 -5.89 19.43
C GLY A 136 4.69 -6.27 19.06
N LEU A 137 4.90 -6.78 17.83
CA LEU A 137 6.24 -7.03 17.29
C LEU A 137 6.97 -5.71 17.00
N ILE A 138 6.22 -4.68 16.64
CA ILE A 138 6.64 -3.27 16.62
C ILE A 138 5.78 -2.58 17.68
N LYS A 139 6.41 -2.11 18.76
CA LYS A 139 5.70 -1.52 19.89
C LYS A 139 5.19 -0.11 19.59
N ASP A 140 6.00 0.68 18.92
CA ASP A 140 5.69 2.03 18.46
C ASP A 140 6.37 2.28 17.12
N ILE A 141 5.62 2.73 16.13
CA ILE A 141 6.16 3.06 14.80
C ILE A 141 7.10 4.27 14.82
N ASN A 142 7.09 5.06 15.88
CA ASN A 142 8.03 6.18 16.08
C ASN A 142 9.36 5.73 16.69
N GLU A 143 9.49 4.48 17.12
CA GLU A 143 10.77 3.93 17.57
C GLU A 143 11.72 3.70 16.40
N PRO A 144 13.05 3.86 16.61
CA PRO A 144 14.06 3.51 15.63
C PRO A 144 13.99 2.03 15.24
N VAL A 145 14.12 1.76 13.94
CA VAL A 145 14.22 0.37 13.43
C VAL A 145 15.43 -0.35 14.00
N ALA A 146 16.50 0.39 14.32
CA ALA A 146 17.70 -0.12 14.96
C ALA A 146 17.46 -0.81 16.31
N ASN A 147 16.36 -0.48 17.01
CA ASN A 147 15.99 -1.17 18.26
C ASN A 147 15.54 -2.62 18.03
N TYR A 148 15.20 -2.99 16.80
CA TYR A 148 14.63 -4.28 16.42
C TYR A 148 15.52 -5.08 15.45
N ILE A 149 16.29 -4.40 14.61
CA ILE A 149 17.01 -4.98 13.48
C ILE A 149 18.51 -4.73 13.63
N HIS A 150 19.27 -5.81 13.79
CA HIS A 150 20.72 -5.80 14.06
C HIS A 150 21.46 -6.56 12.95
N ASP A 151 21.23 -6.20 11.68
CA ASP A 151 21.82 -6.85 10.51
C ASP A 151 22.81 -5.96 9.72
N GLY A 152 23.30 -4.90 10.37
CA GLY A 152 24.22 -3.93 9.77
C GLY A 152 23.52 -2.80 9.00
N GLY A 153 22.24 -2.95 8.66
CA GLY A 153 21.56 -1.97 7.81
C GLY A 153 21.15 -0.67 8.52
N TYR A 154 21.21 -0.65 9.86
CA TYR A 154 20.84 0.51 10.68
C TYR A 154 21.94 0.91 11.68
N ASP A 155 23.18 0.47 11.47
CA ASP A 155 24.28 0.68 12.43
C ASP A 155 24.97 2.06 12.27
N SER A 156 24.80 2.71 11.11
CA SER A 156 25.39 4.03 10.91
C SER A 156 24.71 5.10 11.78
N PRO A 157 25.41 6.18 12.16
CA PRO A 157 24.81 7.29 12.92
C PRO A 157 23.59 7.92 12.24
N HIS A 158 23.50 7.83 10.92
CA HIS A 158 22.34 8.30 10.15
C HIS A 158 21.20 7.28 10.19
N ASN A 159 21.45 6.05 9.74
CA ASN A 159 20.42 5.02 9.64
C ASN A 159 19.83 4.61 10.99
N SER A 160 20.60 4.72 12.09
CA SER A 160 20.13 4.39 13.45
C SER A 160 18.99 5.28 13.95
N LYS A 161 18.77 6.44 13.34
CA LYS A 161 17.69 7.37 13.67
C LYS A 161 16.38 7.03 12.94
N ILE A 162 16.42 6.19 11.92
CA ILE A 162 15.27 5.89 11.06
C ILE A 162 14.21 5.13 11.85
N THR A 163 12.99 5.66 11.87
CA THR A 163 11.84 5.03 12.50
C THR A 163 11.06 4.16 11.52
N TRP A 164 10.23 3.27 12.04
CA TRP A 164 9.27 2.51 11.23
C TRP A 164 8.34 3.43 10.45
N LYS A 165 7.86 4.50 11.08
CA LYS A 165 7.01 5.52 10.46
C LYS A 165 7.68 6.16 9.24
N ASN A 166 8.97 6.46 9.32
CA ASN A 166 9.70 7.02 8.19
C ASN A 166 9.69 6.09 6.96
N HIS A 167 9.78 4.77 7.17
CA HIS A 167 9.64 3.81 6.09
C HIS A 167 8.23 3.77 5.50
N PHE A 168 7.18 3.75 6.34
CA PHE A 168 5.80 3.78 5.88
C PHE A 168 5.48 5.02 5.05
N GLN A 169 6.05 6.16 5.41
CA GLN A 169 5.83 7.44 4.72
C GLN A 169 6.79 7.69 3.54
N GLN A 170 7.74 6.77 3.29
CA GLN A 170 8.84 6.98 2.35
C GLN A 170 9.68 8.24 2.65
N GLU A 171 9.88 8.50 3.92
CA GLU A 171 10.69 9.59 4.48
C GLU A 171 11.92 9.06 5.22
N SER A 172 12.30 7.80 4.98
CA SER A 172 13.38 7.15 5.76
C SER A 172 14.76 7.70 5.47
N GLU A 173 15.00 8.22 4.27
CA GLU A 173 16.34 8.64 3.84
C GLU A 173 17.42 7.58 4.08
N TRP A 174 17.03 6.31 4.12
CA TRP A 174 17.96 5.20 4.37
C TRP A 174 19.10 5.20 3.35
N GLU A 175 20.35 5.15 3.86
CA GLU A 175 21.56 5.03 3.07
C GLU A 175 22.01 3.58 2.97
N GLY A 176 22.30 3.14 1.77
CA GLY A 176 22.84 1.81 1.54
C GLY A 176 22.50 1.27 0.17
N ALA A 177 22.81 -0.01 -0.01
CA ALA A 177 22.47 -0.75 -1.21
C ALA A 177 21.69 -2.02 -0.85
N MET A 178 20.68 -2.31 -1.64
CA MET A 178 19.90 -3.55 -1.54
C MET A 178 19.97 -4.26 -2.88
N TRP A 179 20.36 -5.53 -2.85
CA TRP A 179 20.35 -6.39 -4.03
C TRP A 179 21.09 -5.78 -5.23
N GLY A 180 22.23 -5.11 -4.95
CA GLY A 180 23.08 -4.46 -5.95
C GLY A 180 22.55 -3.12 -6.49
N LYS A 181 21.52 -2.53 -5.87
CA LYS A 181 21.00 -1.20 -6.19
C LYS A 181 21.22 -0.25 -5.02
N ASN A 182 21.81 0.93 -5.31
CA ASN A 182 22.08 1.94 -4.29
C ASN A 182 20.85 2.86 -4.12
N ALA A 183 20.44 3.10 -2.86
CA ALA A 183 19.31 3.94 -2.53
C ALA A 183 19.42 5.38 -3.02
N ASN A 184 20.64 5.93 -3.04
CA ASN A 184 20.89 7.33 -3.43
C ASN A 184 20.78 7.58 -4.94
N PHE A 185 20.82 6.53 -5.76
CA PHE A 185 20.80 6.62 -7.22
C PHE A 185 19.45 6.27 -7.86
N VAL A 186 18.51 5.72 -7.10
CA VAL A 186 17.26 5.22 -7.66
C VAL A 186 16.33 6.32 -8.18
N GLY A 187 16.36 7.51 -7.58
CA GLY A 187 15.63 8.67 -8.10
C GLY A 187 16.16 9.18 -9.44
N VAL A 188 17.42 8.93 -9.75
CA VAL A 188 18.10 9.33 -10.99
C VAL A 188 17.73 8.43 -12.16
N GLU A 189 17.60 7.12 -11.91
CA GLU A 189 17.21 6.14 -12.91
C GLU A 189 15.69 6.16 -13.19
N GLN A 190 14.89 6.71 -12.28
CA GLN A 190 13.45 6.54 -12.26
C GLN A 190 12.70 7.31 -13.36
N PHE A 191 13.25 8.37 -13.91
CA PHE A 191 12.55 9.26 -14.84
C PHE A 191 13.20 9.43 -16.21
N GLY A 192 13.94 8.44 -16.67
CA GLY A 192 14.24 8.24 -18.10
C GLY A 192 15.20 9.20 -18.79
N ASN A 193 15.62 10.29 -18.17
CA ASN A 193 16.44 11.32 -18.82
C ASN A 193 17.87 11.43 -18.31
N GLY A 194 18.40 10.36 -17.75
CA GLY A 194 19.82 10.18 -17.45
C GLY A 194 20.45 11.35 -16.67
N LYS A 195 21.01 11.08 -15.50
CA LYS A 195 21.87 11.98 -14.73
C LYS A 195 21.15 13.08 -13.94
N ARG A 196 20.36 12.69 -12.95
CA ARG A 196 20.33 13.51 -11.73
C ARG A 196 21.59 13.18 -10.94
N GLU A 197 22.38 14.19 -10.61
CA GLU A 197 23.40 14.04 -9.58
C GLU A 197 22.74 13.61 -8.28
N PRO A 198 23.33 12.69 -7.50
CA PRO A 198 22.81 12.32 -6.21
C PRO A 198 22.64 13.57 -5.35
N ARG A 199 21.44 13.81 -4.84
CA ARG A 199 21.24 14.89 -3.88
C ARG A 199 21.86 14.53 -2.53
N ALA A 200 22.15 15.54 -1.73
CA ALA A 200 22.47 15.34 -0.32
C ALA A 200 21.31 14.62 0.39
N ILE A 201 21.64 13.70 1.28
CA ILE A 201 20.68 12.99 2.13
C ILE A 201 20.23 13.93 3.24
N ASN A 202 18.92 13.97 3.49
CA ASN A 202 18.36 14.72 4.60
C ASN A 202 18.28 13.84 5.86
N GLU A 203 18.02 14.46 7.01
CA GLU A 203 17.70 13.71 8.23
C GLU A 203 16.45 12.84 8.00
N PRO A 204 16.40 11.62 8.59
CA PRO A 204 15.22 10.78 8.53
C PRO A 204 13.96 11.50 9.01
N GLY A 205 12.89 11.44 8.22
CA GLY A 205 11.63 12.12 8.49
C GLY A 205 11.55 13.56 7.99
N ALA A 206 12.60 14.10 7.36
CA ALA A 206 12.63 15.49 6.89
C ALA A 206 12.34 15.65 5.39
N PHE A 207 12.24 14.56 4.64
CA PHE A 207 12.05 14.61 3.20
C PHE A 207 11.33 13.38 2.65
N TYR A 208 10.31 13.61 1.83
CA TYR A 208 9.63 12.55 1.10
C TYR A 208 10.37 12.23 -0.20
N GLU A 209 10.74 10.97 -0.37
CA GLU A 209 11.27 10.46 -1.63
C GLU A 209 10.74 9.06 -1.91
N TYR A 210 9.97 8.93 -2.99
CA TYR A 210 9.51 7.63 -3.46
C TYR A 210 10.70 6.80 -3.95
N ASN A 211 11.05 5.71 -3.24
CA ASN A 211 12.31 5.00 -3.45
C ASN A 211 12.17 3.49 -3.26
N ASP A 212 12.29 2.73 -4.36
CA ASP A 212 12.11 1.26 -4.35
C ASP A 212 13.19 0.51 -3.56
N VAL A 213 14.44 1.04 -3.48
CA VAL A 213 15.50 0.39 -2.69
C VAL A 213 15.20 0.49 -1.20
N ARG A 214 14.74 1.66 -0.74
CA ARG A 214 14.33 1.88 0.65
C ARG A 214 13.13 1.03 1.03
N ILE A 215 12.19 0.81 0.09
CA ILE A 215 11.06 -0.11 0.30
C ILE A 215 11.53 -1.56 0.36
N ASN A 216 12.50 -1.98 -0.45
CA ASN A 216 13.09 -3.32 -0.34
C ASN A 216 13.78 -3.52 1.02
N ARG A 217 14.48 -2.48 1.52
CA ARG A 217 15.05 -2.50 2.87
C ARG A 217 13.96 -2.64 3.94
N PHE A 218 12.87 -1.92 3.80
CA PHE A 218 11.73 -1.99 4.70
C PHE A 218 11.08 -3.39 4.69
N ALA A 219 10.87 -3.98 3.51
CA ALA A 219 10.34 -5.34 3.38
C ALA A 219 11.21 -6.38 4.10
N LEU A 220 12.55 -6.29 3.94
CA LEU A 220 13.49 -7.15 4.66
C LEU A 220 13.38 -6.95 6.18
N SER A 221 13.26 -5.70 6.64
CA SER A 221 13.14 -5.40 8.06
C SER A 221 11.87 -6.00 8.66
N LEU A 222 10.73 -5.91 7.97
CA LEU A 222 9.49 -6.56 8.38
C LEU A 222 9.62 -8.10 8.40
N ALA A 223 10.24 -8.71 7.37
CA ALA A 223 10.47 -10.15 7.35
C ALA A 223 11.29 -10.63 8.56
N ARG A 224 12.30 -9.84 8.96
CA ARG A 224 13.10 -10.12 10.18
C ARG A 224 12.30 -9.99 11.46
N VAL A 225 11.45 -8.96 11.58
CA VAL A 225 10.57 -8.79 12.74
C VAL A 225 9.58 -9.95 12.89
N PHE A 226 9.00 -10.41 11.78
CA PHE A 226 8.11 -11.58 11.79
C PHE A 226 8.87 -12.90 11.98
N GLY A 227 10.15 -12.94 11.65
CA GLY A 227 10.92 -14.19 11.62
C GLY A 227 10.48 -15.17 10.53
N LYS A 228 9.70 -14.71 9.53
CA LYS A 228 9.06 -15.50 8.46
C LYS A 228 9.01 -14.72 7.13
N PRO A 229 8.84 -15.42 5.99
CA PRO A 229 8.55 -14.77 4.71
C PRO A 229 7.26 -13.94 4.76
N LEU A 230 7.29 -12.71 4.23
CA LEU A 230 6.09 -11.86 4.20
C LEU A 230 4.91 -12.44 3.40
N PRO A 231 5.12 -13.21 2.30
CA PRO A 231 4.01 -13.88 1.61
C PRO A 231 3.23 -14.85 2.51
N GLU A 232 3.90 -15.56 3.42
CA GLU A 232 3.23 -16.45 4.38
C GLU A 232 2.37 -15.63 5.36
N ILE A 233 2.91 -14.53 5.88
CA ILE A 233 2.17 -13.63 6.77
C ILE A 233 0.93 -13.05 6.07
N LEU A 234 1.09 -12.55 4.85
CA LEU A 234 0.00 -12.01 4.04
C LEU A 234 -1.06 -13.08 3.75
N LYS A 235 -0.63 -14.28 3.35
CA LYS A 235 -1.51 -15.40 3.04
C LYS A 235 -2.38 -15.78 4.23
N GLU A 236 -1.74 -16.13 5.35
CA GLU A 236 -2.40 -16.65 6.55
C GLU A 236 -3.41 -15.64 7.17
N ASN A 237 -3.10 -14.35 7.12
CA ASN A 237 -3.82 -13.34 7.89
C ASN A 237 -4.76 -12.47 7.07
N ILE A 238 -4.53 -12.37 5.78
CA ILE A 238 -5.31 -11.49 4.89
C ILE A 238 -5.92 -12.28 3.73
N MET A 239 -5.08 -12.88 2.87
CA MET A 239 -5.56 -13.40 1.59
C MET A 239 -6.48 -14.63 1.74
N ASP A 240 -6.13 -15.58 2.61
CA ASP A 240 -6.99 -16.73 2.91
C ASP A 240 -8.31 -16.30 3.60
N PRO A 241 -8.28 -15.45 4.66
CA PRO A 241 -9.50 -14.94 5.27
C PRO A 241 -10.46 -14.21 4.33
N ILE A 242 -9.96 -13.44 3.36
CA ILE A 242 -10.83 -12.77 2.37
C ILE A 242 -11.24 -13.67 1.21
N GLY A 243 -10.83 -14.94 1.21
CA GLY A 243 -11.18 -15.92 0.19
C GLY A 243 -10.50 -15.70 -1.15
N ALA A 244 -9.31 -15.10 -1.17
CA ALA A 244 -8.51 -14.95 -2.39
C ALA A 244 -8.08 -16.31 -2.94
N SER A 245 -7.85 -16.38 -4.25
CA SER A 245 -7.33 -17.59 -4.89
C SER A 245 -5.91 -17.91 -4.40
N PRO A 246 -5.45 -19.16 -4.47
CA PRO A 246 -4.07 -19.51 -4.11
C PRO A 246 -3.05 -19.16 -5.20
N ALA A 247 -3.48 -18.54 -6.29
CA ALA A 247 -2.67 -18.37 -7.49
C ALA A 247 -1.72 -17.16 -7.44
N TRP A 248 -1.99 -16.15 -6.58
CA TRP A 248 -1.12 -15.00 -6.40
C TRP A 248 0.24 -15.41 -5.80
N LYS A 249 1.25 -14.61 -6.07
CA LYS A 249 2.59 -14.80 -5.50
C LYS A 249 3.28 -13.48 -5.29
N TRP A 250 4.12 -13.40 -4.25
CA TRP A 250 4.95 -12.23 -3.97
C TRP A 250 6.41 -12.67 -3.87
N GLN A 251 7.24 -12.21 -4.77
CA GLN A 251 8.60 -12.69 -5.00
C GLN A 251 9.62 -11.58 -4.81
N GLY A 252 10.85 -11.95 -4.51
CA GLY A 252 12.01 -11.07 -4.57
C GLY A 252 12.77 -11.21 -5.90
N TYR A 253 14.09 -11.28 -5.78
CA TYR A 253 15.02 -11.39 -6.91
C TYR A 253 15.75 -12.75 -6.91
N GLY A 254 15.10 -13.79 -6.44
CA GLY A 254 15.64 -15.13 -6.32
C GLY A 254 16.82 -15.20 -5.34
N PRO A 255 17.92 -15.92 -5.69
CA PRO A 255 19.06 -16.10 -4.79
C PRO A 255 19.67 -14.79 -4.30
N GLN A 256 19.59 -13.70 -5.09
CA GLN A 256 20.16 -12.39 -4.75
C GLN A 256 19.45 -11.72 -3.58
N SER A 257 18.16 -12.03 -3.36
CA SER A 257 17.35 -11.49 -2.28
C SER A 257 17.08 -12.52 -1.18
N THR A 258 17.75 -13.68 -1.21
CA THR A 258 17.63 -14.70 -0.18
C THR A 258 18.57 -14.40 0.97
N VAL A 259 18.01 -14.30 2.17
CA VAL A 259 18.71 -14.06 3.43
C VAL A 259 18.41 -15.16 4.44
N THR A 260 19.26 -15.30 5.45
CA THR A 260 18.98 -16.21 6.57
C THR A 260 18.15 -15.51 7.63
N ILE A 261 17.00 -16.07 7.97
CA ILE A 261 16.15 -15.65 9.09
C ILE A 261 15.86 -16.88 9.95
N ASN A 262 16.19 -16.84 11.24
CA ASN A 262 16.01 -17.95 12.17
C ASN A 262 16.63 -19.27 11.66
N GLY A 263 17.82 -19.20 11.04
CA GLY A 263 18.54 -20.36 10.50
C GLY A 263 17.97 -20.92 9.18
N LYS A 264 16.94 -20.31 8.60
CA LYS A 264 16.31 -20.75 7.35
C LYS A 264 16.54 -19.75 6.22
N PRO A 265 16.72 -20.20 4.97
CA PRO A 265 16.72 -19.30 3.83
C PRO A 265 15.34 -18.70 3.61
N VAL A 266 15.25 -17.39 3.51
CA VAL A 266 14.02 -16.62 3.26
C VAL A 266 14.28 -15.66 2.10
N GLU A 267 13.47 -15.73 1.07
CA GLU A 267 13.49 -14.75 0.00
C GLU A 267 12.81 -13.46 0.49
N SER A 268 13.56 -12.36 0.53
CA SER A 268 12.99 -11.04 0.79
C SER A 268 12.26 -10.55 -0.46
N VAL A 269 11.00 -10.18 -0.30
CA VAL A 269 10.15 -9.76 -1.41
C VAL A 269 10.57 -8.39 -1.96
N SER A 270 10.30 -8.16 -3.24
CA SER A 270 10.37 -6.83 -3.84
C SER A 270 9.11 -6.03 -3.49
N GLY A 271 9.30 -4.78 -3.08
CA GLY A 271 8.20 -3.82 -2.86
C GLY A 271 7.59 -3.26 -4.15
N GLY A 272 7.99 -3.78 -5.29
CA GLY A 272 7.49 -3.49 -6.64
C GLY A 272 8.24 -4.29 -7.67
N THR A 273 7.78 -4.35 -8.92
CA THR A 273 8.37 -5.17 -9.99
C THR A 273 9.45 -4.43 -10.78
N ARG A 274 10.05 -3.37 -10.18
CA ARG A 274 10.99 -2.50 -10.89
C ARG A 274 12.14 -3.26 -11.57
N TRP A 275 12.71 -4.24 -10.88
CA TRP A 275 13.78 -5.11 -11.39
C TRP A 275 13.34 -6.56 -11.50
N GLY A 276 12.06 -6.81 -11.75
CA GLY A 276 11.44 -8.14 -11.70
C GLY A 276 10.93 -8.50 -10.31
N GLY A 277 10.46 -9.73 -10.14
CA GLY A 277 9.81 -10.18 -8.91
C GLY A 277 8.50 -9.44 -8.61
N GLY A 278 8.29 -9.02 -7.37
CA GLY A 278 7.11 -8.28 -6.92
C GLY A 278 5.87 -9.15 -6.74
N LEU A 279 4.74 -8.48 -6.48
CA LEU A 279 3.45 -9.12 -6.33
C LEU A 279 2.81 -9.36 -7.71
N TRP A 280 2.42 -10.60 -7.97
CA TRP A 280 1.68 -11.02 -9.15
C TRP A 280 0.33 -11.54 -8.69
N ILE A 281 -0.74 -10.92 -9.16
CA ILE A 281 -2.09 -11.16 -8.66
C ILE A 281 -3.10 -10.78 -9.73
N ASN A 282 -4.26 -11.41 -9.71
CA ASN A 282 -5.35 -11.14 -10.65
C ASN A 282 -6.30 -10.04 -10.15
N SER A 283 -7.12 -9.51 -11.04
CA SER A 283 -8.05 -8.41 -10.73
C SER A 283 -9.10 -8.79 -9.68
N GLU A 284 -9.57 -10.03 -9.65
CA GLU A 284 -10.59 -10.45 -8.66
C GLU A 284 -9.99 -10.53 -7.25
N ASP A 285 -8.77 -11.03 -7.09
CA ASP A 285 -8.08 -11.06 -5.79
C ASP A 285 -7.69 -9.66 -5.32
N LEU A 286 -7.29 -8.76 -6.24
CA LEU A 286 -7.10 -7.33 -5.92
C LEU A 286 -8.40 -6.68 -5.47
N ALA A 287 -9.54 -7.01 -6.11
CA ALA A 287 -10.83 -6.46 -5.74
C ALA A 287 -11.27 -6.93 -4.34
N ARG A 288 -10.95 -8.17 -3.92
CA ARG A 288 -11.16 -8.64 -2.54
C ARG A 288 -10.34 -7.82 -1.55
N PHE A 289 -9.07 -7.59 -1.86
CA PHE A 289 -8.21 -6.75 -1.03
C PHE A 289 -8.75 -5.30 -0.98
N GLY A 290 -9.12 -4.72 -2.12
CA GLY A 290 -9.74 -3.40 -2.18
C GLY A 290 -11.01 -3.30 -1.34
N LEU A 291 -11.88 -4.33 -1.38
CA LEU A 291 -13.10 -4.40 -0.56
C LEU A 291 -12.79 -4.47 0.93
N LEU A 292 -11.77 -5.24 1.35
CA LEU A 292 -11.30 -5.27 2.74
C LEU A 292 -10.90 -3.86 3.22
N ILE A 293 -10.11 -3.16 2.41
CA ILE A 293 -9.62 -1.82 2.74
C ILE A 293 -10.77 -0.80 2.78
N LEU A 294 -11.70 -0.84 1.80
CA LEU A 294 -12.90 -0.01 1.76
C LEU A 294 -13.76 -0.17 3.04
N ASN A 295 -13.79 -1.38 3.60
CA ASN A 295 -14.52 -1.71 4.84
C ASN A 295 -13.64 -1.57 6.10
N HIS A 296 -12.67 -0.67 6.07
CA HIS A 296 -11.81 -0.35 7.21
C HIS A 296 -11.11 -1.59 7.81
N GLY A 297 -10.75 -2.55 6.96
CA GLY A 297 -10.07 -3.79 7.38
C GLY A 297 -10.98 -4.84 8.00
N ASN A 298 -12.29 -4.64 7.96
CA ASN A 298 -13.28 -5.62 8.42
C ASN A 298 -13.73 -6.52 7.27
N TRP A 299 -13.81 -7.82 7.52
CA TRP A 299 -14.35 -8.83 6.61
C TRP A 299 -15.34 -9.71 7.36
N GLU A 300 -16.61 -9.63 7.01
CA GLU A 300 -17.72 -10.40 7.64
C GLU A 300 -17.71 -10.32 9.19
N GLY A 301 -17.48 -9.12 9.73
CA GLY A 301 -17.42 -8.88 11.18
C GLY A 301 -16.08 -9.19 11.83
N LYS A 302 -15.13 -9.76 11.09
CA LYS A 302 -13.77 -10.02 11.59
C LYS A 302 -12.83 -8.88 11.18
N GLN A 303 -12.21 -8.22 12.17
CA GLN A 303 -11.19 -7.20 11.92
C GLN A 303 -9.87 -7.88 11.55
N LEU A 304 -9.47 -7.78 10.28
CA LEU A 304 -8.22 -8.35 9.74
C LEU A 304 -7.09 -7.33 9.72
N VAL A 305 -7.41 -6.05 9.58
CA VAL A 305 -6.49 -4.91 9.61
C VAL A 305 -7.11 -3.84 10.50
N SER A 306 -6.33 -3.26 11.41
CA SER A 306 -6.83 -2.22 12.32
C SER A 306 -7.44 -1.04 11.56
N ALA A 307 -8.65 -0.62 11.93
CA ALA A 307 -9.28 0.56 11.37
C ALA A 307 -8.49 1.84 11.69
N GLN A 308 -7.87 1.91 12.87
CA GLN A 308 -6.99 3.02 13.25
C GLN A 308 -5.74 3.07 12.35
N TRP A 309 -5.18 1.88 12.02
CA TRP A 309 -4.09 1.82 11.05
C TRP A 309 -4.49 2.37 9.70
N LEU A 310 -5.62 1.95 9.16
CA LEU A 310 -6.08 2.41 7.85
C LEU A 310 -6.40 3.90 7.85
N GLN A 311 -6.95 4.44 8.93
CA GLN A 311 -7.13 5.88 9.10
C GLN A 311 -5.80 6.63 9.07
N ALA A 312 -4.78 6.14 9.79
CA ALA A 312 -3.44 6.72 9.75
C ALA A 312 -2.78 6.56 8.38
N ALA A 313 -2.95 5.39 7.74
CA ALA A 313 -2.39 5.08 6.44
C ALA A 313 -2.97 5.93 5.31
N THR A 314 -4.21 6.41 5.46
CA THR A 314 -4.87 7.32 4.51
C THR A 314 -4.85 8.79 4.97
N THR A 315 -3.97 9.13 5.89
CA THR A 315 -3.69 10.51 6.31
C THR A 315 -2.36 10.96 5.68
N PRO A 316 -2.33 12.17 5.06
CA PRO A 316 -1.11 12.69 4.44
C PRO A 316 0.06 12.79 5.41
N SER A 317 1.27 12.50 4.94
CA SER A 317 2.48 12.80 5.69
C SER A 317 2.83 14.29 5.62
N ALA A 318 3.73 14.74 6.48
CA ALA A 318 4.14 16.14 6.52
C ALA A 318 4.86 16.58 5.23
N HIS A 319 5.62 15.69 4.61
CA HIS A 319 6.46 15.98 3.43
C HIS A 319 5.94 15.34 2.14
N GLY A 320 4.97 14.41 2.24
CA GLY A 320 4.26 13.80 1.12
C GLY A 320 2.75 14.09 1.20
N PRO A 321 2.28 15.28 0.79
CA PRO A 321 0.89 15.71 0.99
C PRO A 321 -0.13 14.87 0.23
N ASP A 322 0.31 14.11 -0.75
CA ASP A 322 -0.53 13.22 -1.56
C ASP A 322 -0.21 11.73 -1.27
N TYR A 323 0.47 11.46 -0.11
CA TYR A 323 0.92 10.13 0.25
C TYR A 323 0.80 9.86 1.76
N GLY A 324 0.28 8.67 2.11
CA GLY A 324 0.18 8.19 3.49
C GLY A 324 1.14 7.03 3.77
N TYR A 325 0.70 6.01 4.51
CA TYR A 325 1.52 4.82 4.74
C TYR A 325 1.43 3.88 3.54
N LEU A 326 2.20 4.19 2.50
CA LEU A 326 2.28 3.45 1.22
C LEU A 326 0.96 3.43 0.44
N TRP A 327 0.15 4.47 0.58
CA TRP A 327 -1.06 4.74 -0.18
C TRP A 327 -1.01 6.12 -0.83
N TRP A 328 -1.48 6.22 -2.08
CA TRP A 328 -1.71 7.48 -2.78
C TRP A 328 -3.04 8.08 -2.35
N LEU A 329 -3.06 9.38 -2.06
CA LEU A 329 -4.18 10.08 -1.48
C LEU A 329 -4.68 11.19 -2.40
N ASN A 330 -6.00 11.37 -2.44
CA ASN A 330 -6.65 12.41 -3.24
C ASN A 330 -7.11 13.63 -2.42
N THR A 331 -6.59 13.83 -1.22
CA THR A 331 -7.05 14.86 -0.27
C THR A 331 -7.09 16.26 -0.84
N LYS A 332 -6.21 16.57 -1.79
CA LYS A 332 -6.18 17.84 -2.54
C LYS A 332 -6.78 17.74 -3.95
N ARG A 333 -7.40 16.61 -4.28
CA ARG A 333 -7.93 16.30 -5.62
C ARG A 333 -6.92 16.54 -6.74
N LYS A 334 -5.66 16.22 -6.49
CA LYS A 334 -4.57 16.41 -7.43
C LYS A 334 -4.27 15.13 -8.21
N GLU A 335 -4.30 13.99 -7.54
CA GLU A 335 -4.03 12.68 -8.16
C GLU A 335 -5.17 12.29 -9.10
N TRP A 336 -6.42 12.48 -8.65
CA TRP A 336 -7.64 12.19 -9.41
C TRP A 336 -8.66 13.33 -9.24
N PRO A 337 -8.53 14.42 -10.02
CA PRO A 337 -9.37 15.61 -9.89
C PRO A 337 -10.87 15.35 -9.97
N SER A 338 -11.28 14.34 -10.76
CA SER A 338 -12.68 13.93 -10.94
C SER A 338 -13.22 13.08 -9.79
N GLY A 339 -12.35 12.50 -8.96
CA GLY A 339 -12.73 11.67 -7.81
C GLY A 339 -12.99 12.51 -6.55
N PRO A 340 -13.68 11.92 -5.53
CA PRO A 340 -13.82 12.57 -4.23
C PRO A 340 -12.47 12.80 -3.54
N ALA A 341 -12.39 13.80 -2.68
CA ALA A 341 -11.19 14.07 -1.87
C ALA A 341 -10.88 12.95 -0.86
N SER A 342 -11.88 12.18 -0.48
CA SER A 342 -11.78 10.99 0.37
C SER A 342 -11.20 9.77 -0.35
N SER A 343 -11.16 9.77 -1.69
CA SER A 343 -10.64 8.63 -2.46
C SER A 343 -9.13 8.48 -2.29
N PHE A 344 -8.67 7.25 -2.36
CA PHE A 344 -7.27 6.89 -2.27
C PHE A 344 -6.99 5.63 -3.09
N GLY A 345 -5.72 5.29 -3.28
CA GLY A 345 -5.41 4.13 -4.11
C GLY A 345 -4.01 3.57 -3.95
N ALA A 346 -3.86 2.36 -4.43
CA ALA A 346 -2.58 1.71 -4.66
C ALA A 346 -2.25 1.75 -6.15
N VAL A 347 -1.13 2.37 -6.51
CA VAL A 347 -0.77 2.61 -7.92
C VAL A 347 0.54 1.91 -8.25
N GLY A 348 0.58 1.26 -9.40
CA GLY A 348 1.75 0.56 -9.93
C GLY A 348 2.08 0.93 -11.37
N ASN A 349 3.38 0.87 -11.69
CA ASN A 349 3.84 1.10 -13.06
C ASN A 349 3.15 0.18 -14.06
N GLY A 350 3.14 0.56 -15.33
CA GLY A 350 2.40 -0.15 -16.38
C GLY A 350 0.89 0.13 -16.35
N GLY A 351 0.42 1.00 -15.47
CA GLY A 351 -1.00 1.31 -15.32
C GLY A 351 -1.75 0.22 -14.56
N ASN A 352 -1.37 0.02 -13.30
CA ASN A 352 -2.06 -0.89 -12.38
C ASN A 352 -2.59 -0.08 -11.21
N ILE A 353 -3.87 -0.21 -10.90
CA ILE A 353 -4.49 0.54 -9.81
C ILE A 353 -5.54 -0.26 -9.05
N ILE A 354 -5.55 -0.09 -7.74
CA ILE A 354 -6.71 -0.24 -6.87
C ILE A 354 -7.14 1.16 -6.50
N TRP A 355 -8.25 1.65 -7.00
CA TRP A 355 -8.83 2.92 -6.60
C TRP A 355 -10.04 2.67 -5.71
N ILE A 356 -10.12 3.39 -4.60
CA ILE A 356 -11.11 3.19 -3.55
C ILE A 356 -11.82 4.52 -3.30
N ASP A 357 -13.14 4.51 -3.40
CA ASP A 357 -14.02 5.62 -3.09
C ASP A 357 -14.92 5.27 -1.90
N PRO A 358 -14.60 5.75 -0.70
CA PRO A 358 -15.40 5.49 0.49
C PRO A 358 -16.76 6.19 0.49
N ASP A 359 -16.90 7.31 -0.22
CA ASP A 359 -18.15 8.10 -0.24
C ASP A 359 -19.25 7.40 -1.03
N HIS A 360 -18.89 6.69 -2.10
CA HIS A 360 -19.83 5.98 -2.95
C HIS A 360 -19.75 4.46 -2.83
N ASP A 361 -18.94 3.93 -1.90
CA ASP A 361 -18.74 2.49 -1.67
C ASP A 361 -18.26 1.74 -2.93
N ILE A 362 -17.28 2.32 -3.65
CA ILE A 362 -16.78 1.82 -4.92
C ILE A 362 -15.33 1.36 -4.77
N VAL A 363 -15.02 0.21 -5.41
CA VAL A 363 -13.65 -0.22 -5.69
C VAL A 363 -13.51 -0.38 -7.20
N LEU A 364 -12.49 0.25 -7.78
CA LEU A 364 -12.08 0.05 -9.17
C LEU A 364 -10.73 -0.64 -9.18
N ILE A 365 -10.65 -1.77 -9.86
CA ILE A 365 -9.41 -2.42 -10.25
C ILE A 365 -9.24 -2.21 -11.76
N TRP A 366 -8.07 -1.72 -12.15
CA TRP A 366 -7.75 -1.58 -13.55
C TRP A 366 -6.28 -1.91 -13.81
N HIS A 367 -6.04 -3.00 -14.51
CA HIS A 367 -4.72 -3.44 -14.96
C HIS A 367 -4.40 -2.92 -16.35
N TRP A 368 -3.16 -2.52 -16.55
CA TRP A 368 -2.59 -2.15 -17.83
C TRP A 368 -3.32 -1.02 -18.53
N HIS A 369 -3.68 0.02 -17.78
CA HIS A 369 -4.26 1.24 -18.33
C HIS A 369 -3.19 2.25 -18.77
N ASP A 370 -3.47 3.09 -19.75
CA ASP A 370 -2.67 4.29 -20.00
C ASP A 370 -2.73 5.18 -18.74
N ASN A 371 -1.57 5.49 -18.17
CA ASN A 371 -1.47 6.26 -16.93
C ASN A 371 -2.16 7.64 -17.01
N ARG A 372 -2.31 8.21 -18.21
CA ARG A 372 -2.99 9.50 -18.42
C ARG A 372 -4.51 9.38 -18.44
N SER A 373 -5.04 8.17 -18.51
CA SER A 373 -6.48 7.90 -18.71
C SER A 373 -7.23 7.66 -17.40
N ILE A 374 -6.53 7.51 -16.26
CA ILE A 374 -7.17 7.13 -14.99
C ILE A 374 -8.21 8.14 -14.52
N ASP A 375 -7.94 9.45 -14.60
CA ASP A 375 -8.91 10.46 -14.20
C ASP A 375 -10.12 10.51 -15.15
N GLY A 376 -9.91 10.27 -16.44
CA GLY A 376 -11.00 10.14 -17.42
C GLY A 376 -11.89 8.93 -17.18
N MET A 377 -11.36 7.82 -16.64
CA MET A 377 -12.14 6.67 -16.18
C MET A 377 -12.94 7.03 -14.92
N ILE A 378 -12.29 7.64 -13.93
CA ILE A 378 -12.96 8.07 -12.69
C ILE A 378 -14.07 9.06 -12.99
N GLN A 379 -13.85 10.02 -13.89
CA GLN A 379 -14.88 10.99 -14.32
C GLN A 379 -16.14 10.30 -14.85
N ARG A 380 -15.97 9.28 -15.70
CA ARG A 380 -17.10 8.51 -16.26
C ARG A 380 -17.78 7.67 -15.20
N LEU A 381 -16.99 7.05 -14.34
CA LEU A 381 -17.51 6.25 -13.23
C LEU A 381 -18.36 7.13 -12.28
N MET A 382 -17.88 8.32 -11.92
CA MET A 382 -18.64 9.28 -11.10
C MET A 382 -19.90 9.78 -11.82
N ALA A 383 -19.85 10.01 -13.12
CA ALA A 383 -21.02 10.40 -13.91
C ALA A 383 -22.07 9.30 -14.02
N ALA A 384 -21.67 8.04 -13.84
CA ALA A 384 -22.59 6.90 -13.84
C ALA A 384 -23.30 6.69 -12.50
N VAL A 385 -22.80 7.26 -11.39
CA VAL A 385 -23.43 7.16 -10.07
C VAL A 385 -24.72 7.97 -10.05
N THR A 386 -25.86 7.32 -9.73
CA THR A 386 -27.21 7.94 -9.69
C THR A 386 -27.82 7.99 -8.29
N GLY A 387 -27.23 7.32 -7.30
CA GLY A 387 -27.71 7.28 -5.90
C GLY A 387 -26.54 7.07 -4.94
N ALA A 388 -26.75 7.52 -3.71
CA ALA A 388 -25.82 7.32 -2.60
C ALA A 388 -25.83 5.87 -2.10
#